data_029279aa75dda257d38d16f134c984dc
#
_entry.id   029279aa75dda257d38d16f134c984dc
#
_cell.length_a   1.000
_cell.length_b   1.000
_cell.length_c   1.000
_cell.angle_alpha   90.00
_cell.angle_beta   90.00
_cell.angle_gamma   90.00
#
_symmetry.space_group_name_H-M   'P 1'
#
loop_
_entity.id
_entity.type
_entity.pdbx_description
1 polymer ?
#
loop_
_entity_poly.entity_id
_entity_poly.type
_entity_poly.pdbx_seq_one_letter_code
_entity_poly.pdbx_strand_id
1 'polypeptide(L)'
;YYILGDYSGIFSPDTWIKTAIECYYKWEADFIVAETNQGGDLIEKLLRVQDANVPYKGVHAKRGKILRAEPVSSIFEQDKAHMVGYFKELEEQMCSFTPYTVKSPDRLDACVYAISSLQNSGNAIFRIS
;
A
#
# COMPACT_ATOMS: atom_id res chain seq x y z
N TYR A 1 11.42 -7.91 -3.21
CA TYR A 1 10.63 -6.87 -2.50
C TYR A 1 10.68 -7.10 -1.00
N TYR A 2 10.76 -6.02 -0.23
CA TYR A 2 10.83 -6.09 1.22
C TYR A 2 9.74 -5.23 1.85
N ILE A 3 8.94 -5.83 2.74
CA ILE A 3 7.95 -5.13 3.54
C ILE A 3 8.65 -4.63 4.80
N LEU A 4 8.83 -3.32 4.91
CA LEU A 4 9.63 -2.70 5.96
C LEU A 4 8.81 -2.33 7.21
N GLY A 5 7.51 -2.13 7.07
CA GLY A 5 6.64 -1.78 8.18
C GLY A 5 5.17 -1.83 7.83
N ASP A 6 4.34 -1.92 8.84
CA ASP A 6 2.89 -1.81 8.76
C ASP A 6 2.44 -0.75 9.77
N TYR A 7 1.99 0.39 9.27
CA TYR A 7 1.55 1.53 10.07
C TYR A 7 0.03 1.72 10.00
N SER A 8 -0.69 0.68 9.68
CA SER A 8 -2.15 0.71 9.58
C SER A 8 -2.82 0.99 10.92
N GLY A 9 -3.95 1.67 10.88
CA GLY A 9 -4.71 1.98 12.07
C GLY A 9 -6.01 2.71 11.73
N ILE A 10 -6.78 3.04 12.76
CA ILE A 10 -7.99 3.84 12.62
C ILE A 10 -7.61 5.29 12.90
N PHE A 11 -7.48 6.09 11.85
CA PHE A 11 -7.06 7.48 11.93
C PHE A 11 -8.05 8.42 11.25
N SER A 12 -8.09 9.68 11.69
CA SER A 12 -8.69 10.73 10.89
C SER A 12 -7.88 10.91 9.59
N PRO A 13 -8.49 11.43 8.51
CA PRO A 13 -7.76 11.66 7.26
C PRO A 13 -6.51 12.50 7.44
N ASP A 14 -6.56 13.53 8.29
CA ASP A 14 -5.43 14.39 8.58
C ASP A 14 -4.26 13.64 9.25
N THR A 15 -4.55 12.84 10.27
CA THR A 15 -3.55 12.03 10.97
C THR A 15 -2.97 10.95 10.05
N TRP A 16 -3.81 10.34 9.24
CA TRP A 16 -3.39 9.33 8.28
C TRP A 16 -2.40 9.90 7.26
N ILE A 17 -2.67 11.08 6.71
CA ILE A 17 -1.77 11.76 5.77
C ILE A 17 -0.44 12.12 6.45
N LYS A 18 -0.47 12.64 7.67
CA LYS A 18 0.75 12.95 8.44
C LYS A 18 1.61 11.71 8.65
N THR A 19 0.99 10.60 9.03
CA THR A 19 1.71 9.33 9.23
C THR A 19 2.37 8.86 7.93
N ALA A 20 1.66 8.95 6.81
CA ALA A 20 2.20 8.58 5.51
C ALA A 20 3.41 9.44 5.12
N ILE A 21 3.35 10.75 5.35
CA ILE A 21 4.45 11.67 5.09
C ILE A 21 5.66 11.35 5.98
N GLU A 22 5.42 11.10 7.27
CA GLU A 22 6.50 10.71 8.20
C GLU A 22 7.19 9.43 7.75
N CYS A 23 6.43 8.44 7.32
CA CYS A 23 6.99 7.19 6.78
C CYS A 23 7.76 7.42 5.49
N TYR A 24 7.26 8.28 4.61
CA TYR A 24 7.96 8.65 3.39
C TYR A 24 9.37 9.16 3.67
N TYR A 25 9.52 10.09 4.60
CA TYR A 25 10.82 10.63 4.97
C TYR A 25 11.68 9.64 5.77
N LYS A 26 11.08 8.95 6.72
CA LYS A 26 11.79 7.97 7.56
C LYS A 26 12.46 6.88 6.73
N TRP A 27 11.76 6.36 5.75
CA TRP A 27 12.24 5.25 4.91
C TRP A 27 12.86 5.70 3.61
N GLU A 28 12.99 7.01 3.38
CA GLU A 28 13.52 7.57 2.14
C GLU A 28 12.83 7.00 0.91
N ALA A 29 11.49 6.95 0.96
CA ALA A 29 10.68 6.39 -0.11
C ALA A 29 10.72 7.25 -1.38
N ASP A 30 10.44 6.66 -2.52
CA ASP A 30 10.42 7.37 -3.80
C ASP A 30 9.10 8.10 -4.01
N PHE A 31 8.00 7.53 -3.53
CA PHE A 31 6.66 8.13 -3.66
C PHE A 31 5.66 7.47 -2.70
N ILE A 32 4.52 8.11 -2.54
CA ILE A 32 3.36 7.55 -1.84
C ILE A 32 2.37 7.07 -2.90
N VAL A 33 1.89 5.84 -2.76
CA VAL A 33 0.83 5.31 -3.61
C VAL A 33 -0.45 5.13 -2.81
N ALA A 34 -1.58 5.50 -3.39
CA ALA A 34 -2.88 5.30 -2.77
C ALA A 34 -3.94 4.96 -3.80
N GLU A 35 -4.96 4.23 -3.37
CA GLU A 35 -6.14 3.98 -4.18
C GLU A 35 -6.96 5.26 -4.32
N THR A 36 -7.33 5.61 -5.55
CA THR A 36 -8.21 6.74 -5.82
C THR A 36 -9.63 6.27 -6.07
N ASN A 37 -10.60 7.02 -5.53
CA ASN A 37 -12.02 6.78 -5.75
C ASN A 37 -12.52 7.53 -6.98
N GLN A 38 -13.71 7.14 -7.46
CA GLN A 38 -14.40 7.88 -8.51
C GLN A 38 -14.70 9.31 -8.04
N GLY A 39 -14.50 10.28 -8.91
CA GLY A 39 -14.84 11.67 -8.63
C GLY A 39 -13.68 12.55 -8.16
N GLY A 40 -12.45 12.07 -8.22
CA GLY A 40 -11.30 12.89 -7.95
C GLY A 40 -10.38 12.36 -6.86
N ASP A 41 -9.27 13.02 -6.70
CA ASP A 41 -8.23 12.61 -5.78
C ASP A 41 -8.19 13.49 -4.54
N LEU A 42 -9.06 13.20 -3.60
CA LEU A 42 -9.10 13.90 -2.33
C LEU A 42 -7.82 13.69 -1.53
N ILE A 43 -7.24 12.49 -1.63
CA ILE A 43 -6.00 12.14 -0.93
C ILE A 43 -4.85 13.02 -1.43
N GLU A 44 -4.72 13.20 -2.74
CA GLU A 44 -3.70 14.08 -3.29
C GLU A 44 -3.86 15.52 -2.82
N LYS A 45 -5.08 16.02 -2.78
CA LYS A 45 -5.36 17.38 -2.31
C LYS A 45 -4.96 17.56 -0.85
N LEU A 46 -5.31 16.61 0.01
CA LEU A 46 -4.92 16.63 1.42
C LEU A 46 -3.40 16.54 1.60
N LEU A 47 -2.76 15.70 0.81
CA LEU A 47 -1.31 15.56 0.82
C LEU A 47 -0.63 16.87 0.42
N ARG A 48 -1.08 17.53 -0.64
CA ARG A 48 -0.51 18.80 -1.13
C ARG A 48 -0.67 19.93 -0.14
N VAL A 49 -1.73 19.94 0.66
CA VAL A 49 -1.90 20.94 1.73
C VAL A 49 -0.83 20.77 2.82
N GLN A 50 -0.46 19.54 3.15
CA GLN A 50 0.52 19.28 4.20
C GLN A 50 1.96 19.28 3.71
N ASP A 51 2.21 18.76 2.53
CA ASP A 51 3.54 18.74 1.91
C ASP A 51 3.40 18.66 0.38
N ALA A 52 3.67 19.76 -0.29
CA ALA A 52 3.53 19.85 -1.74
C ALA A 52 4.65 19.12 -2.51
N ASN A 53 5.72 18.71 -1.84
CA ASN A 53 6.91 18.17 -2.49
C ASN A 53 6.96 16.64 -2.51
N VAL A 54 6.07 15.96 -1.79
CA VAL A 54 6.04 14.50 -1.74
C VAL A 54 5.47 13.95 -3.06
N PRO A 55 6.23 13.12 -3.79
CA PRO A 55 5.70 12.47 -4.99
C PRO A 55 4.54 11.54 -4.65
N TYR A 56 3.50 11.60 -5.47
CA TYR A 56 2.27 10.86 -5.25
C TYR A 56 1.83 10.14 -6.52
N LYS A 57 1.34 8.92 -6.34
CA LYS A 57 0.78 8.12 -7.41
C LYS A 57 -0.58 7.57 -7.00
N GLY A 58 -1.62 8.02 -7.68
CA GLY A 58 -2.96 7.47 -7.51
C GLY A 58 -3.16 6.24 -8.40
N VAL A 59 -3.79 5.21 -7.87
CA VAL A 59 -4.12 4.00 -8.62
C VAL A 59 -5.61 3.72 -8.54
N HIS A 60 -6.21 3.38 -9.67
CA HIS A 60 -7.61 2.95 -9.74
C HIS A 60 -7.71 1.44 -9.71
N ALA A 61 -8.63 0.93 -8.90
CA ALA A 61 -8.96 -0.49 -8.87
C ALA A 61 -9.74 -0.87 -10.14
N LYS A 62 -9.06 -1.37 -11.15
CA LYS A 62 -9.68 -1.82 -12.41
C LYS A 62 -10.14 -3.28 -12.37
N ARG A 63 -9.63 -4.05 -11.40
CA ARG A 63 -9.93 -5.48 -11.26
C ARG A 63 -10.38 -5.77 -9.83
N GLY A 64 -11.10 -6.88 -9.65
CA GLY A 64 -11.48 -7.37 -8.34
C GLY A 64 -10.27 -7.67 -7.45
N LYS A 65 -10.47 -7.66 -6.13
CA LYS A 65 -9.39 -7.86 -5.15
C LYS A 65 -8.59 -9.13 -5.35
N ILE A 66 -9.25 -10.23 -5.69
CA ILE A 66 -8.60 -11.52 -5.94
C ILE A 66 -7.65 -11.43 -7.11
N LEU A 67 -8.11 -10.87 -8.24
CA LEU A 67 -7.30 -10.74 -9.45
C LEU A 67 -6.08 -9.84 -9.24
N ARG A 68 -6.17 -8.87 -8.33
CA ARG A 68 -5.03 -8.02 -7.98
C ARG A 68 -4.05 -8.72 -7.05
N ALA A 69 -4.56 -9.54 -6.13
CA ALA A 69 -3.77 -10.21 -5.12
C ALA A 69 -3.00 -11.43 -5.65
N GLU A 70 -3.54 -12.13 -6.66
CA GLU A 70 -2.90 -13.34 -7.21
C GLU A 70 -1.45 -13.14 -7.68
N PRO A 71 -1.12 -12.12 -8.50
CA PRO A 71 0.28 -11.91 -8.89
C PRO A 71 1.20 -11.64 -7.71
N VAL A 72 0.70 -10.93 -6.69
CA VAL A 72 1.47 -10.61 -5.49
C VAL A 72 1.68 -11.86 -4.63
N SER A 73 0.66 -12.70 -4.49
CA SER A 73 0.77 -13.99 -3.81
C SER A 73 1.86 -14.87 -4.45
N SER A 74 1.89 -14.92 -5.77
CA SER A 74 2.92 -15.65 -6.52
C SER A 74 4.33 -15.14 -6.22
N ILE A 75 4.50 -13.84 -6.07
CA ILE A 75 5.79 -13.23 -5.73
C ILE A 75 6.27 -13.70 -4.35
N PHE A 76 5.37 -13.78 -3.36
CA PHE A 76 5.70 -14.30 -2.04
C PHE A 76 6.02 -15.79 -2.08
N GLU A 77 5.27 -16.58 -2.83
CA GLU A 77 5.53 -18.02 -3.00
C GLU A 77 6.87 -18.31 -3.65
N GLN A 78 7.33 -17.43 -4.52
CA GLN A 78 8.63 -17.56 -5.21
C GLN A 78 9.79 -16.99 -4.39
N ASP A 79 9.59 -16.64 -3.14
CA ASP A 79 10.57 -16.00 -2.27
C ASP A 79 11.16 -14.70 -2.84
N LYS A 80 10.39 -13.98 -3.64
CA LYS A 80 10.77 -12.69 -4.21
C LYS A 80 10.27 -11.50 -3.40
N ALA A 81 9.45 -11.74 -2.38
CA ALA A 81 8.98 -10.75 -1.43
C ALA A 81 9.12 -11.27 -0.01
N HIS A 82 9.56 -10.41 0.91
CA HIS A 82 9.89 -10.77 2.26
C HIS A 82 9.36 -9.76 3.28
N MET A 83 8.94 -10.25 4.44
CA MET A 83 8.65 -9.42 5.60
C MET A 83 9.96 -9.21 6.36
N VAL A 84 10.32 -7.95 6.61
CA VAL A 84 11.54 -7.64 7.37
C VAL A 84 11.32 -7.84 8.88
N GLY A 85 10.05 -7.83 9.32
CA GLY A 85 9.68 -8.08 10.70
C GLY A 85 8.44 -8.98 10.78
N TYR A 86 7.90 -9.10 12.00
CA TYR A 86 6.64 -9.82 12.21
C TYR A 86 5.48 -8.81 12.21
N PHE A 87 4.68 -8.84 11.16
CA PHE A 87 3.51 -7.96 11.01
C PHE A 87 2.24 -8.81 11.13
N LYS A 88 1.87 -9.11 12.35
CA LYS A 88 0.82 -10.08 12.68
C LYS A 88 -0.49 -9.85 11.92
N GLU A 89 -1.00 -8.62 11.98
CA GLU A 89 -2.29 -8.28 11.38
C GLU A 89 -2.25 -8.38 9.85
N LEU A 90 -1.16 -7.97 9.23
CA LEU A 90 -0.97 -8.10 7.79
C LEU A 90 -0.90 -9.57 7.38
N GLU A 91 -0.10 -10.36 8.09
CA GLU A 91 0.06 -11.78 7.80
C GLU A 91 -1.24 -12.55 8.00
N GLU A 92 -2.02 -12.22 9.03
CA GLU A 92 -3.34 -12.79 9.25
C GLU A 92 -4.31 -12.48 8.10
N GLN A 93 -4.32 -11.25 7.60
CA GLN A 93 -5.14 -10.88 6.45
C GLN A 93 -4.72 -11.63 5.18
N MET A 94 -3.42 -11.79 4.96
CA MET A 94 -2.90 -12.53 3.81
C MET A 94 -3.31 -14.00 3.84
N CYS A 95 -3.26 -14.63 5.01
CA CYS A 95 -3.60 -16.05 5.18
C CYS A 95 -5.10 -16.33 5.16
N SER A 96 -5.92 -15.39 5.61
CA SER A 96 -7.37 -15.56 5.72
C SER A 96 -8.17 -15.04 4.54
N PHE A 97 -7.54 -14.35 3.60
CA PHE A 97 -8.21 -13.78 2.45
C PHE A 97 -8.70 -14.88 1.48
N THR A 98 -9.99 -14.87 1.19
CA THR A 98 -10.63 -15.81 0.27
C THR A 98 -11.60 -15.05 -0.64
N PRO A 99 -12.10 -15.69 -1.73
CA PRO A 99 -13.15 -15.12 -2.58
C PRO A 99 -14.42 -14.72 -1.82
N TYR A 100 -14.62 -15.29 -0.63
CA TYR A 100 -15.81 -15.07 0.19
C TYR A 100 -15.59 -14.05 1.31
N THR A 101 -14.43 -13.43 1.37
CA THR A 101 -14.13 -12.41 2.38
C THR A 101 -15.02 -11.19 2.19
N VAL A 102 -15.87 -10.91 3.19
CA VAL A 102 -16.85 -9.83 3.15
C VAL A 102 -16.22 -8.48 3.50
N LYS A 103 -15.34 -8.46 4.50
CA LYS A 103 -14.66 -7.26 4.96
C LYS A 103 -13.41 -7.00 4.13
N SER A 104 -13.21 -5.74 3.74
CA SER A 104 -12.01 -5.33 3.01
C SER A 104 -10.75 -5.53 3.86
N PRO A 105 -9.77 -6.31 3.39
CA PRO A 105 -8.50 -6.47 4.11
C PRO A 105 -7.57 -5.29 3.81
N ASP A 106 -7.72 -4.21 4.55
CA ASP A 106 -7.05 -2.92 4.30
C ASP A 106 -5.52 -3.03 4.21
N ARG A 107 -4.91 -3.81 5.10
CA ARG A 107 -3.46 -4.01 5.11
C ARG A 107 -2.98 -4.79 3.89
N LEU A 108 -3.72 -5.83 3.55
CA LEU A 108 -3.44 -6.63 2.35
C LEU A 108 -3.58 -5.79 1.09
N ASP A 109 -4.64 -4.99 0.98
CA ASP A 109 -4.84 -4.10 -0.17
C ASP A 109 -3.68 -3.11 -0.32
N ALA A 110 -3.26 -2.48 0.76
CA ALA A 110 -2.11 -1.57 0.74
C ALA A 110 -0.83 -2.26 0.26
N CYS A 111 -0.57 -3.45 0.74
CA CYS A 111 0.57 -4.27 0.34
C CYS A 111 0.52 -4.62 -1.16
N VAL A 112 -0.65 -5.01 -1.65
CA VAL A 112 -0.87 -5.35 -3.06
C VAL A 112 -0.64 -4.14 -3.96
N TYR A 113 -1.19 -2.98 -3.62
CA TYR A 113 -0.97 -1.76 -4.40
C TYR A 113 0.51 -1.35 -4.40
N ALA A 114 1.16 -1.48 -3.27
CA ALA A 114 2.57 -1.16 -3.14
C ALA A 114 3.43 -2.02 -4.08
N ILE A 115 3.33 -3.32 -4.00
CA ILE A 115 4.12 -4.24 -4.81
C ILE A 115 3.77 -4.12 -6.29
N SER A 116 2.48 -3.99 -6.63
CA SER A 116 2.04 -3.82 -8.01
C SER A 116 2.59 -2.54 -8.64
N SER A 117 2.64 -1.46 -7.88
CA SER A 117 3.21 -0.19 -8.36
C SER A 117 4.70 -0.31 -8.64
N LEU A 118 5.42 -1.11 -7.87
CA LEU A 118 6.83 -1.40 -8.11
C LEU A 118 7.07 -2.18 -9.38
N GLN A 119 6.27 -3.21 -9.61
CA GLN A 119 6.37 -4.01 -10.82
C GLN A 119 6.21 -3.16 -12.07
N ASN A 120 5.31 -2.16 -12.02
CA ASN A 120 5.04 -1.27 -13.14
C ASN A 120 6.05 -0.13 -13.28
N SER A 121 6.82 0.16 -12.24
CA SER A 121 7.78 1.27 -12.21
C SER A 121 9.23 0.86 -12.53
N GLY A 122 9.48 -0.42 -12.80
CA GLY A 122 10.82 -0.93 -13.05
C GLY A 122 11.65 -1.01 -11.78
N ASN A 123 12.77 -0.29 -11.74
CA ASN A 123 13.75 -0.38 -10.64
C ASN A 123 13.49 0.57 -9.46
N ALA A 124 12.29 1.07 -9.30
CA ALA A 124 11.98 1.94 -8.18
C ALA A 124 12.18 1.24 -6.84
N ILE A 125 12.80 1.92 -5.88
CA ILE A 125 12.93 1.43 -4.51
C ILE A 125 11.62 1.73 -3.78
N PHE A 126 11.04 0.72 -3.17
CA PHE A 126 9.70 0.81 -2.66
C PHE A 126 9.56 0.52 -1.18
N ARG A 127 8.71 1.29 -0.52
CA ARG A 127 8.43 1.14 0.91
C ARG A 127 6.95 1.36 1.18
N ILE A 128 6.37 0.48 1.97
CA ILE A 128 4.98 0.57 2.38
C ILE A 128 4.90 1.44 3.63
N SER A 129 4.04 2.40 3.60
CA SER A 129 3.75 3.25 4.77
C SER A 129 2.29 3.18 5.18
#